data_4f90c3e8b4bd6f67ab8d70f514e05456
#
_entry.id   4f90c3e8b4bd6f67ab8d70f514e05456
#
_cell.length_a   1.000
_cell.length_b   1.000
_cell.length_c   1.000
_cell.angle_alpha   90.00
_cell.angle_beta   90.00
_cell.angle_gamma   90.00
#
_symmetry.space_group_name_H-M   'P 1'
#
loop_
_entity.id
_entity.type
_entity.pdbx_description
1 polymer ?
#
loop_
_entity_poly.entity_id
_entity_poly.type
_entity_poly.pdbx_seq_one_letter_code
_entity_poly.pdbx_strand_id
1 'polypeptide(L)'
;MRKLNKRITDLSVIFDLLDTCHVGRLATISSDGWPMIKPLNFARDGWVLYFHCAQEGEKLEDIRRDCRVCFEVDLPIAYVAGSPENPCRAEYLYRSVIIRGRAVKIEERGEKIRALDTLMRKYQPGTLFAGYCDEKLDITGIVRIDIDDLSGKEDLGKGALRDQVLLVLSSNVPLPVVLE
;
A
#
# COMPACT_ATOMS: atom_id res chain seq x y z
N MET A 1 9.26 -10.70 -12.19
CA MET A 1 8.88 -9.52 -13.03
C MET A 1 9.45 -9.67 -14.45
N ARG A 2 8.65 -9.49 -15.50
CA ARG A 2 9.09 -9.68 -16.92
C ARG A 2 9.99 -8.54 -17.43
N LYS A 3 9.69 -7.29 -17.08
CA LYS A 3 10.46 -6.11 -17.51
C LYS A 3 11.39 -5.65 -16.39
N LEU A 4 12.61 -6.14 -16.37
CA LEU A 4 13.61 -5.83 -15.33
C LEU A 4 13.99 -4.34 -15.29
N ASN A 5 13.95 -3.66 -16.43
CA ASN A 5 14.25 -2.22 -16.53
C ASN A 5 13.19 -1.31 -15.90
N LYS A 6 12.05 -1.87 -15.47
CA LYS A 6 11.00 -1.16 -14.73
C LYS A 6 10.97 -1.54 -13.24
N ARG A 7 11.93 -2.32 -12.78
CA ARG A 7 12.02 -2.71 -11.38
C ARG A 7 12.57 -1.54 -10.56
N ILE A 8 11.89 -1.21 -9.46
CA ILE A 8 12.44 -0.35 -8.43
C ILE A 8 13.42 -1.19 -7.62
N THR A 9 14.70 -0.79 -7.60
CA THR A 9 15.77 -1.50 -6.88
C THR A 9 16.10 -0.81 -5.56
N ASP A 10 15.77 0.47 -5.44
CA ASP A 10 15.97 1.24 -4.24
C ASP A 10 14.81 1.00 -3.25
N LEU A 11 15.12 0.40 -2.11
CA LEU A 11 14.16 0.13 -1.05
C LEU A 11 13.56 1.41 -0.44
N SER A 12 14.30 2.52 -0.45
CA SER A 12 13.79 3.79 0.07
C SER A 12 12.57 4.24 -0.72
N VAL A 13 12.62 4.15 -2.07
CA VAL A 13 11.50 4.49 -2.96
C VAL A 13 10.29 3.58 -2.71
N ILE A 14 10.52 2.29 -2.43
CA ILE A 14 9.45 1.35 -2.11
C ILE A 14 8.81 1.71 -0.76
N PHE A 15 9.62 2.00 0.25
CA PHE A 15 9.14 2.36 1.57
C PHE A 15 8.42 3.71 1.57
N ASP A 16 8.93 4.70 0.85
CA ASP A 16 8.25 5.98 0.67
C ASP A 16 6.86 5.80 0.05
N LEU A 17 6.73 4.91 -0.94
CA LEU A 17 5.44 4.59 -1.54
C LEU A 17 4.48 3.96 -0.52
N LEU A 18 4.96 3.01 0.28
CA LEU A 18 4.16 2.40 1.35
C LEU A 18 3.78 3.41 2.44
N ASP A 19 4.64 4.37 2.74
CA ASP A 19 4.39 5.38 3.78
C ASP A 19 3.45 6.49 3.30
N THR A 20 3.45 6.81 2.01
CA THR A 20 2.64 7.89 1.42
C THR A 20 1.28 7.42 0.87
N CYS A 21 1.17 6.19 0.34
CA CYS A 21 -0.11 5.67 -0.12
C CYS A 21 -1.07 5.43 1.04
N HIS A 22 -2.26 6.01 0.97
CA HIS A 22 -3.27 5.94 2.04
C HIS A 22 -4.08 4.65 2.02
N VAL A 23 -4.24 4.03 0.86
CA VAL A 23 -5.04 2.82 0.67
C VAL A 23 -4.18 1.74 0.04
N GLY A 24 -4.20 0.57 0.64
CA GLY A 24 -3.64 -0.64 0.05
C GLY A 24 -4.73 -1.68 -0.21
N ARG A 25 -4.43 -2.67 -1.00
CA ARG A 25 -5.33 -3.76 -1.36
C ARG A 25 -4.80 -5.07 -0.82
N LEU A 26 -5.49 -5.60 0.18
CA LEU A 26 -5.21 -6.91 0.77
C LEU A 26 -5.90 -7.98 -0.05
N ALA A 27 -5.15 -8.97 -0.51
CA ALA A 27 -5.67 -10.19 -1.14
C ALA A 27 -5.55 -11.37 -0.18
N THR A 28 -6.70 -12.05 0.04
CA THR A 28 -6.83 -13.30 0.79
C THR A 28 -7.48 -14.36 -0.11
N ILE A 29 -7.50 -15.62 0.34
CA ILE A 29 -8.24 -16.70 -0.34
C ILE A 29 -9.46 -17.04 0.53
N SER A 30 -10.65 -16.98 -0.06
CA SER A 30 -11.89 -17.34 0.61
C SER A 30 -12.03 -18.86 0.84
N SER A 31 -13.02 -19.26 1.62
CA SER A 31 -13.27 -20.68 1.94
C SER A 31 -13.59 -21.56 0.73
N ASP A 32 -14.14 -20.96 -0.32
CA ASP A 32 -14.43 -21.59 -1.61
C ASP A 32 -13.32 -21.44 -2.65
N GLY A 33 -12.15 -20.90 -2.22
CA GLY A 33 -10.95 -20.80 -3.04
C GLY A 33 -10.84 -19.55 -3.91
N TRP A 34 -11.78 -18.61 -3.82
CA TRP A 34 -11.69 -17.35 -4.56
C TRP A 34 -10.67 -16.38 -3.98
N PRO A 35 -9.86 -15.71 -4.83
CA PRO A 35 -9.06 -14.60 -4.38
C PRO A 35 -9.96 -13.40 -4.07
N MET A 36 -9.94 -12.95 -2.83
CA MET A 36 -10.70 -11.79 -2.34
C MET A 36 -9.81 -10.59 -2.19
N ILE A 37 -10.23 -9.43 -2.70
CA ILE A 37 -9.47 -8.18 -2.59
C ILE A 37 -10.27 -7.19 -1.74
N LYS A 38 -9.61 -6.65 -0.72
CA LYS A 38 -10.21 -5.68 0.20
C LYS A 38 -9.33 -4.44 0.30
N PRO A 39 -9.82 -3.25 -0.16
CA PRO A 39 -9.12 -1.99 0.09
C PRO A 39 -9.17 -1.65 1.58
N LEU A 40 -8.08 -1.16 2.13
CA LEU A 40 -7.99 -0.77 3.55
C LEU A 40 -6.88 0.25 3.80
N ASN A 41 -7.01 0.97 4.90
CA ASN A 41 -5.96 1.83 5.42
C ASN A 41 -4.93 0.97 6.14
N PHE A 42 -3.67 1.33 6.01
CA PHE A 42 -2.56 0.57 6.58
C PHE A 42 -1.40 1.50 6.97
N ALA A 43 -0.53 1.03 7.83
CA ALA A 43 0.73 1.70 8.11
C ALA A 43 1.87 0.67 8.19
N ARG A 44 3.09 1.13 7.87
CA ARG A 44 4.30 0.32 7.91
C ARG A 44 5.12 0.65 9.16
N ASP A 45 5.68 -0.39 9.77
CA ASP A 45 6.72 -0.27 10.80
C ASP A 45 7.85 -1.26 10.47
N GLY A 46 8.94 -0.75 9.91
CA GLY A 46 10.02 -1.60 9.41
C GLY A 46 9.55 -2.57 8.31
N TRP A 47 9.65 -3.86 8.59
CA TRP A 47 9.26 -4.95 7.68
C TRP A 47 7.89 -5.56 7.99
N VAL A 48 7.03 -4.81 8.67
CA VAL A 48 5.64 -5.21 8.91
C VAL A 48 4.67 -4.14 8.46
N LEU A 49 3.47 -4.58 8.08
CA LEU A 49 2.32 -3.70 7.85
C LEU A 49 1.28 -3.97 8.91
N TYR A 50 0.61 -2.91 9.36
CA TYR A 50 -0.52 -2.99 10.27
C TYR A 50 -1.78 -2.41 9.63
N PHE A 51 -2.90 -3.04 9.90
CA PHE A 51 -4.21 -2.45 9.66
C PHE A 51 -5.19 -2.80 10.78
N HIS A 52 -6.20 -1.96 10.98
CA HIS A 52 -7.27 -2.22 11.92
C HIS A 52 -8.53 -2.70 11.22
N CYS A 53 -9.36 -3.44 11.94
CA CYS A 53 -10.64 -3.96 11.44
C CYS A 53 -11.60 -4.25 12.62
N ALA A 54 -12.78 -4.78 12.31
CA ALA A 54 -13.63 -5.40 13.34
C ALA A 54 -12.96 -6.67 13.90
N GLN A 55 -13.45 -7.17 15.04
CA GLN A 55 -12.95 -8.38 15.70
C GLN A 55 -13.27 -9.66 14.93
N GLU A 56 -14.25 -9.62 14.01
CA GLU A 56 -14.75 -10.75 13.22
C GLU A 56 -14.99 -10.32 11.77
N GLY A 57 -15.15 -11.28 10.90
CA GLY A 57 -15.52 -11.11 9.50
C GLY A 57 -14.63 -11.92 8.56
N GLU A 58 -15.09 -12.03 7.32
CA GLU A 58 -14.54 -12.89 6.26
C GLU A 58 -13.01 -12.81 6.13
N LYS A 59 -12.42 -11.62 6.10
CA LYS A 59 -10.96 -11.47 5.97
C LYS A 59 -10.18 -12.11 7.12
N LEU A 60 -10.73 -12.08 8.36
CA LEU A 60 -10.08 -12.69 9.52
C LEU A 60 -10.25 -14.21 9.49
N GLU A 61 -11.37 -14.71 8.99
CA GLU A 61 -11.59 -16.14 8.77
C GLU A 61 -10.65 -16.67 7.68
N ASP A 62 -10.50 -15.92 6.58
CA ASP A 62 -9.56 -16.24 5.50
C ASP A 62 -8.12 -16.31 6.04
N ILE A 63 -7.67 -15.28 6.77
CA ILE A 63 -6.33 -15.22 7.36
C ILE A 63 -6.09 -16.35 8.37
N ARG A 64 -7.11 -16.70 9.15
CA ARG A 64 -7.00 -17.83 10.11
C ARG A 64 -6.83 -19.16 9.41
N ARG A 65 -7.51 -19.35 8.27
CA ARG A 65 -7.44 -20.56 7.46
C ARG A 65 -6.14 -20.66 6.68
N ASP A 66 -5.72 -19.55 6.05
CA ASP A 66 -4.46 -19.44 5.31
C ASP A 66 -3.86 -18.06 5.56
N CYS A 67 -2.77 -18.02 6.33
CA CYS A 67 -2.13 -16.77 6.70
C CYS A 67 -1.37 -16.10 5.54
N ARG A 68 -1.17 -16.78 4.42
CA ARG A 68 -0.48 -16.21 3.25
C ARG A 68 -1.37 -15.18 2.58
N VAL A 69 -0.80 -13.99 2.38
CA VAL A 69 -1.50 -12.87 1.75
C VAL A 69 -0.63 -12.20 0.69
N CYS A 70 -1.29 -11.53 -0.24
CA CYS A 70 -0.65 -10.50 -1.04
C CYS A 70 -1.20 -9.13 -0.62
N PHE A 71 -0.32 -8.14 -0.65
CA PHE A 71 -0.70 -6.76 -0.39
C PHE A 71 -0.14 -5.87 -1.49
N GLU A 72 -0.93 -4.94 -1.98
CA GLU A 72 -0.56 -4.10 -3.11
C GLU A 72 -0.88 -2.63 -2.80
N VAL A 73 0.02 -1.75 -3.26
CA VAL A 73 -0.24 -0.32 -3.39
C VAL A 73 0.19 0.15 -4.76
N ASP A 74 -0.53 1.14 -5.31
CA ASP A 74 -0.14 1.82 -6.53
C ASP A 74 -0.29 3.34 -6.40
N LEU A 75 0.55 4.04 -7.13
CA LEU A 75 0.52 5.49 -7.28
C LEU A 75 0.41 5.82 -8.78
N PRO A 76 -0.78 6.14 -9.28
CA PRO A 76 -0.93 6.77 -10.58
C PRO A 76 -0.24 8.14 -10.56
N ILE A 77 0.68 8.39 -11.51
CA ILE A 77 1.46 9.63 -11.52
C ILE A 77 0.99 10.56 -12.64
N ALA A 78 0.96 10.04 -13.85
CA ALA A 78 0.56 10.84 -15.00
C ALA A 78 -0.05 9.98 -16.11
N TYR A 79 -0.92 10.61 -16.89
CA TYR A 79 -1.38 10.10 -18.16
C TYR A 79 -0.85 10.98 -19.28
N VAL A 80 -0.13 10.38 -20.23
CA VAL A 80 0.35 11.06 -21.45
C VAL A 80 -0.68 10.83 -22.53
N ALA A 81 -1.24 11.89 -23.07
CA ALA A 81 -2.22 11.80 -24.13
C ALA A 81 -1.57 11.39 -25.47
N GLY A 82 -2.22 10.50 -26.21
CA GLY A 82 -1.91 10.27 -27.62
C GLY A 82 -2.54 11.36 -28.49
N SER A 83 -2.04 11.57 -29.70
CA SER A 83 -2.70 12.41 -30.69
C SER A 83 -3.72 11.62 -31.52
N PRO A 84 -4.68 12.29 -32.19
CA PRO A 84 -5.58 11.61 -33.13
C PRO A 84 -4.86 10.79 -34.20
N GLU A 85 -3.69 11.26 -34.65
CA GLU A 85 -2.87 10.62 -35.68
C GLU A 85 -2.03 9.48 -35.11
N ASN A 86 -1.76 9.51 -33.81
CA ASN A 86 -0.93 8.49 -33.13
C ASN A 86 -1.44 8.19 -31.72
N PRO A 87 -2.55 7.49 -31.57
CA PRO A 87 -3.11 7.12 -30.26
C PRO A 87 -2.19 6.16 -29.49
N CYS A 88 -1.29 5.43 -30.18
CA CYS A 88 -0.34 4.51 -29.56
C CYS A 88 0.74 5.21 -28.72
N ARG A 89 0.83 6.53 -28.78
CA ARG A 89 1.70 7.33 -27.90
C ARG A 89 1.14 7.50 -26.51
N ALA A 90 -0.14 7.20 -26.29
CA ALA A 90 -0.73 7.25 -24.96
C ALA A 90 0.00 6.33 -23.98
N GLU A 91 0.43 6.88 -22.85
CA GLU A 91 1.12 6.14 -21.79
C GLU A 91 0.50 6.45 -20.42
N TYR A 92 0.49 5.46 -19.54
CA TYR A 92 0.11 5.62 -18.15
C TYR A 92 1.33 5.40 -17.26
N LEU A 93 1.70 6.44 -16.52
CA LEU A 93 2.92 6.47 -15.72
C LEU A 93 2.56 6.25 -14.26
N TYR A 94 3.27 5.37 -13.59
CA TYR A 94 2.90 4.89 -12.26
C TYR A 94 4.09 4.32 -11.49
N ARG A 95 3.89 4.17 -10.19
CA ARG A 95 4.65 3.29 -9.30
C ARG A 95 3.71 2.29 -8.64
N SER A 96 4.19 1.09 -8.37
CA SER A 96 3.44 0.09 -7.61
C SER A 96 4.38 -0.80 -6.80
N VAL A 97 3.86 -1.31 -5.68
CA VAL A 97 4.54 -2.29 -4.83
C VAL A 97 3.62 -3.47 -4.61
N ILE A 98 4.15 -4.67 -4.80
CA ILE A 98 3.47 -5.91 -4.44
C ILE A 98 4.28 -6.59 -3.33
N ILE A 99 3.61 -6.94 -2.26
CA ILE A 99 4.15 -7.64 -1.10
C ILE A 99 3.52 -9.03 -1.04
N ARG A 100 4.34 -10.02 -0.71
CA ARG A 100 3.90 -11.32 -0.22
C ARG A 100 4.28 -11.42 1.23
N GLY A 101 3.37 -11.91 2.06
CA GLY A 101 3.62 -11.97 3.48
C GLY A 101 2.66 -12.90 4.19
N ARG A 102 2.76 -12.88 5.51
CA ARG A 102 1.92 -13.66 6.41
C ARG A 102 1.18 -12.74 7.35
N ALA A 103 -0.14 -12.85 7.32
CA ALA A 103 -1.01 -12.06 8.16
C ALA A 103 -1.36 -12.81 9.45
N VAL A 104 -1.37 -12.08 10.57
CA VAL A 104 -1.80 -12.61 11.86
C VAL A 104 -2.61 -11.59 12.62
N LYS A 105 -3.71 -12.02 13.23
CA LYS A 105 -4.47 -11.18 14.16
C LYS A 105 -3.71 -11.02 15.47
N ILE A 106 -3.53 -9.79 15.91
CA ILE A 106 -2.79 -9.46 17.13
C ILE A 106 -3.74 -9.41 18.32
N GLU A 107 -3.41 -10.17 19.35
CA GLU A 107 -4.15 -10.20 20.61
C GLU A 107 -3.41 -9.48 21.73
N GLU A 108 -2.06 -9.37 21.65
CA GLU A 108 -1.24 -8.73 22.66
C GLU A 108 -1.50 -7.21 22.68
N ARG A 109 -1.86 -6.68 23.87
CA ARG A 109 -2.30 -5.31 24.07
C ARG A 109 -1.23 -4.27 23.66
N GLY A 110 0.01 -4.49 24.04
CA GLY A 110 1.10 -3.55 23.75
C GLY A 110 1.37 -3.46 22.24
N GLU A 111 1.27 -4.59 21.51
CA GLU A 111 1.40 -4.58 20.05
C GLU A 111 0.18 -3.93 19.38
N LYS A 112 -1.05 -4.11 19.91
CA LYS A 112 -2.23 -3.39 19.42
C LYS A 112 -2.05 -1.88 19.51
N ILE A 113 -1.56 -1.39 20.67
CA ILE A 113 -1.29 0.04 20.88
C ILE A 113 -0.22 0.53 19.88
N ARG A 114 0.89 -0.18 19.74
CA ARG A 114 1.96 0.17 18.79
C ARG A 114 1.46 0.24 17.34
N ALA A 115 0.62 -0.71 16.93
CA ALA A 115 0.02 -0.72 15.61
C ALA A 115 -0.90 0.50 15.39
N LEU A 116 -1.74 0.83 16.37
CA LEU A 116 -2.61 2.00 16.33
C LEU A 116 -1.79 3.30 16.30
N ASP A 117 -0.72 3.41 17.10
CA ASP A 117 0.18 4.57 17.09
C ASP A 117 0.85 4.73 15.72
N THR A 118 1.20 3.62 15.07
CA THR A 118 1.79 3.64 13.73
C THR A 118 0.79 4.14 12.69
N LEU A 119 -0.46 3.68 12.76
CA LEU A 119 -1.56 4.19 11.93
C LEU A 119 -1.81 5.68 12.19
N MET A 120 -1.88 6.10 13.45
CA MET A 120 -2.13 7.49 13.82
C MET A 120 -1.00 8.40 13.34
N ARG A 121 0.26 8.01 13.47
CA ARG A 121 1.40 8.79 12.94
C ARG A 121 1.31 9.00 11.43
N LYS A 122 0.84 7.99 10.69
CA LYS A 122 0.67 8.09 9.23
C LYS A 122 -0.48 9.01 8.83
N TYR A 123 -1.63 8.87 9.48
CA TYR A 123 -2.87 9.55 9.05
C TYR A 123 -3.14 10.87 9.76
N GLN A 124 -2.52 11.10 10.92
CA GLN A 124 -2.65 12.34 11.71
C GLN A 124 -1.28 12.78 12.24
N PRO A 125 -0.31 13.07 11.35
CA PRO A 125 1.03 13.45 11.75
C PRO A 125 1.01 14.72 12.62
N GLY A 126 1.86 14.77 13.65
CA GLY A 126 2.01 15.92 14.53
C GLY A 126 0.92 16.06 15.60
N THR A 127 -0.06 15.17 15.66
CA THR A 127 -1.08 15.16 16.71
C THR A 127 -0.59 14.36 17.92
N LEU A 128 -0.72 14.94 19.11
CA LEU A 128 -0.50 14.22 20.37
C LEU A 128 -1.81 13.57 20.81
N PHE A 129 -1.75 12.29 21.15
CA PHE A 129 -2.91 11.52 21.60
C PHE A 129 -2.78 11.17 23.08
N ALA A 130 -3.88 11.23 23.81
CA ALA A 130 -3.95 10.86 25.23
C ALA A 130 -3.88 9.34 25.49
N GLY A 131 -3.78 8.53 24.42
CA GLY A 131 -3.86 7.06 24.49
C GLY A 131 -5.23 6.52 24.08
N TYR A 132 -5.40 5.21 24.20
CA TYR A 132 -6.61 4.50 23.76
C TYR A 132 -7.36 3.97 24.98
N CYS A 133 -8.67 4.17 25.04
CA CYS A 133 -9.49 3.57 26.08
C CYS A 133 -9.65 2.05 25.89
N ASP A 134 -9.75 1.32 26.96
CA ASP A 134 -9.81 -0.15 26.96
C ASP A 134 -10.97 -0.68 26.14
N GLU A 135 -12.15 -0.09 26.29
CA GLU A 135 -13.36 -0.46 25.56
C GLU A 135 -13.16 -0.42 24.03
N LYS A 136 -12.40 0.56 23.51
CA LYS A 136 -12.10 0.66 22.07
C LYS A 136 -11.04 -0.32 21.65
N LEU A 137 -10.02 -0.57 22.47
CA LEU A 137 -9.01 -1.59 22.20
C LEU A 137 -9.62 -3.00 22.13
N ASP A 138 -10.60 -3.29 22.99
CA ASP A 138 -11.25 -4.60 23.06
C ASP A 138 -12.09 -4.90 21.82
N ILE A 139 -12.76 -3.90 21.26
CA ILE A 139 -13.59 -4.06 20.06
C ILE A 139 -12.82 -3.87 18.74
N THR A 140 -11.56 -3.42 18.80
CA THR A 140 -10.73 -3.20 17.60
C THR A 140 -9.85 -4.41 17.31
N GLY A 141 -10.05 -5.03 16.15
CA GLY A 141 -9.15 -6.03 15.60
C GLY A 141 -7.93 -5.34 14.99
N ILE A 142 -6.75 -5.88 15.25
CA ILE A 142 -5.49 -5.48 14.60
C ILE A 142 -4.92 -6.69 13.88
N VAL A 143 -4.46 -6.47 12.65
CA VAL A 143 -3.74 -7.47 11.87
C VAL A 143 -2.37 -6.92 11.54
N ARG A 144 -1.36 -7.76 11.75
CA ARG A 144 0.02 -7.58 11.27
C ARG A 144 0.24 -8.44 10.05
N ILE A 145 0.93 -7.89 9.05
CA ILE A 145 1.46 -8.63 7.91
C ILE A 145 2.98 -8.59 8.01
N ASP A 146 3.60 -9.73 8.26
CA ASP A 146 5.05 -9.91 8.17
C ASP A 146 5.42 -10.03 6.70
N ILE A 147 6.35 -9.19 6.21
CA ILE A 147 6.74 -9.13 4.80
C ILE A 147 7.78 -10.21 4.52
N ASP A 148 7.42 -11.24 3.75
CA ASP A 148 8.33 -12.30 3.29
C ASP A 148 9.09 -11.87 2.02
N ASP A 149 8.42 -11.16 1.09
CA ASP A 149 8.98 -10.69 -0.18
C ASP A 149 8.26 -9.44 -0.64
N LEU A 150 8.99 -8.55 -1.30
CA LEU A 150 8.42 -7.35 -1.90
C LEU A 150 9.05 -7.05 -3.26
N SER A 151 8.26 -6.47 -4.15
CA SER A 151 8.72 -6.03 -5.47
C SER A 151 8.09 -4.70 -5.84
N GLY A 152 8.94 -3.74 -6.17
CA GLY A 152 8.53 -2.44 -6.71
C GLY A 152 8.63 -2.41 -8.23
N LYS A 153 7.70 -1.71 -8.86
CA LYS A 153 7.69 -1.46 -10.30
C LYS A 153 7.32 -0.01 -10.58
N GLU A 154 8.02 0.60 -11.52
CA GLU A 154 7.70 1.94 -12.01
C GLU A 154 7.70 1.99 -13.54
N ASP A 155 6.88 2.87 -14.07
CA ASP A 155 6.97 3.38 -15.42
C ASP A 155 6.91 4.90 -15.34
N LEU A 156 8.04 5.54 -15.57
CA LEU A 156 8.18 7.00 -15.49
C LEU A 156 8.46 7.62 -16.86
N GLY A 157 8.26 6.86 -17.95
CA GLY A 157 8.66 7.29 -19.28
C GLY A 157 10.18 7.27 -19.48
N LYS A 158 10.65 7.99 -20.51
CA LYS A 158 12.08 8.07 -20.89
C LYS A 158 12.45 9.50 -21.28
N GLY A 159 13.77 9.83 -21.18
CA GLY A 159 14.30 11.14 -21.58
C GLY A 159 13.54 12.29 -20.89
N ALA A 160 13.23 13.33 -21.64
CA ALA A 160 12.56 14.53 -21.14
C ALA A 160 11.24 14.25 -20.41
N LEU A 161 10.47 13.24 -20.85
CA LEU A 161 9.24 12.83 -20.17
C LEU A 161 9.54 12.31 -18.76
N ARG A 162 10.60 11.51 -18.57
CA ARG A 162 11.00 11.05 -17.25
C ARG A 162 11.37 12.23 -16.32
N ASP A 163 12.11 13.20 -16.86
CA ASP A 163 12.52 14.38 -16.07
C ASP A 163 11.31 15.20 -15.65
N GLN A 164 10.33 15.37 -16.54
CA GLN A 164 9.06 16.03 -16.23
C GLN A 164 8.26 15.28 -15.14
N VAL A 165 8.20 13.95 -15.22
CA VAL A 165 7.50 13.13 -14.22
C VAL A 165 8.19 13.19 -12.84
N LEU A 166 9.52 13.24 -12.81
CA LEU A 166 10.26 13.42 -11.55
C LEU A 166 9.98 14.79 -10.92
N LEU A 167 9.82 15.85 -11.72
CA LEU A 167 9.39 17.16 -11.24
C LEU A 167 7.96 17.11 -10.67
N VAL A 168 7.04 16.43 -11.35
CA VAL A 168 5.68 16.22 -10.84
C VAL A 168 5.69 15.51 -9.49
N LEU A 169 6.49 14.44 -9.34
CA LEU A 169 6.62 13.70 -8.09
C LEU A 169 7.22 14.52 -6.94
N SER A 170 8.06 15.51 -7.26
CA SER A 170 8.65 16.43 -6.26
C SER A 170 7.75 17.63 -5.94
N SER A 171 6.67 17.82 -6.66
CA SER A 171 5.72 18.91 -6.48
C SER A 171 4.51 18.46 -5.63
N ASN A 172 3.80 19.44 -5.06
CA ASN A 172 2.57 19.17 -4.29
C ASN A 172 1.29 19.17 -5.16
N VAL A 173 1.42 18.86 -6.45
CA VAL A 173 0.23 18.80 -7.33
C VAL A 173 -0.55 17.52 -7.07
N PRO A 174 -1.89 17.58 -7.12
CA PRO A 174 -2.72 16.37 -7.05
C PRO A 174 -2.40 15.41 -8.20
N LEU A 175 -2.25 14.12 -7.88
CA LEU A 175 -1.99 13.07 -8.85
C LEU A 175 -3.28 12.26 -9.13
N PRO A 176 -3.42 11.68 -10.34
CA PRO A 176 -2.51 11.81 -11.49
C PRO A 176 -2.70 13.13 -12.27
N VAL A 177 -1.64 13.57 -12.94
CA VAL A 177 -1.69 14.71 -13.88
C VAL A 177 -1.88 14.23 -15.32
N VAL A 178 -2.37 15.11 -16.20
CA VAL A 178 -2.39 14.89 -17.65
C VAL A 178 -1.23 15.65 -18.28
N LEU A 179 -0.41 14.97 -19.06
CA LEU A 179 0.72 15.51 -19.82
C LEU A 179 0.38 15.47 -21.33
N GLU A 180 0.65 16.55 -22.03
CA GLU A 180 0.45 16.66 -23.49
C GLU A 180 1.71 16.33 -24.28
#